data_ec1dcec470fc381679015cc309ebdeb3
#
_entry.id   ec1dcec470fc381679015cc309ebdeb3
#
_cell.length_a   1.000
_cell.length_b   1.000
_cell.length_c   1.000
_cell.angle_alpha   90.00
_cell.angle_beta   90.00
_cell.angle_gamma   90.00
#
_symmetry.space_group_name_H-M   'P 1'
#
loop_
_entity.id
_entity.type
_entity.pdbx_description
1 polymer ?
#
loop_
_entity_poly.entity_id
_entity_poly.type
_entity_poly.pdbx_seq_one_letter_code
_entity_poly.pdbx_strand_id
1 'polypeptide(L)'
;MVLLDIRNLTLELETSQGLIRAVDRVSLSLREGEIRGLVGESGSGKSLIAKAIVAVLNQRWRIKADRFHWRGEDLLQLPFDQQRRIIGRDIAMIYQEPSKCLDPTATIAEQLQESIPTDGLPGNWWTKGRHKRKKAIALLHKVGIKEHQAVLDSYPYQLSEGVCQKVMIAMAIAKSPKLLIADEPTTALEASTQAQLFRLMGSLNQLKGMSVLLISNELDSIARYTHRLSVLYCGQLVESGDTARVLAQPLHPYTDALIKSVPEFQPDLPPKKPLFALPGSIPTLQHLPVGCRLGPRCPNARKECVHTPVLERKQHHYFSCHFPLQYKESR
;
A
#
# COMPACT_ATOMS: atom_id res chain seq x y z
N MET A 1 -11.02 16.25 -5.00
CA MET A 1 -11.89 15.82 -3.88
C MET A 1 -11.14 14.81 -3.03
N VAL A 2 -11.43 14.71 -1.70
CA VAL A 2 -10.86 13.64 -0.86
C VAL A 2 -11.62 12.36 -1.17
N LEU A 3 -10.89 11.32 -1.58
CA LEU A 3 -11.44 10.02 -1.95
C LEU A 3 -11.54 9.10 -0.73
N LEU A 4 -10.45 9.02 0.05
CA LEU A 4 -10.36 8.25 1.30
C LEU A 4 -9.87 9.20 2.41
N ASP A 5 -10.58 9.29 3.53
CA ASP A 5 -10.21 10.08 4.71
C ASP A 5 -10.28 9.19 5.96
N ILE A 6 -9.11 8.80 6.44
CA ILE A 6 -8.94 8.00 7.65
C ILE A 6 -8.30 8.88 8.71
N ARG A 7 -8.90 8.91 9.92
CA ARG A 7 -8.36 9.65 11.07
C ARG A 7 -8.31 8.79 12.31
N ASN A 8 -7.16 8.82 12.96
CA ASN A 8 -6.87 8.12 14.21
C ASN A 8 -7.23 6.63 14.15
N LEU A 9 -6.93 5.97 13.01
CA LEU A 9 -7.16 4.53 12.86
C LEU A 9 -6.33 3.76 13.87
N THR A 10 -7.01 2.93 14.65
CA THR A 10 -6.42 2.00 15.60
C THR A 10 -6.89 0.60 15.27
N LEU A 11 -5.94 -0.33 15.08
CA LEU A 11 -6.20 -1.74 14.86
C LEU A 11 -5.65 -2.54 16.04
N GLU A 12 -6.54 -3.24 16.73
CA GLU A 12 -6.22 -4.05 17.90
C GLU A 12 -6.55 -5.51 17.61
N LEU A 13 -5.59 -6.40 17.87
CA LEU A 13 -5.76 -7.85 17.75
C LEU A 13 -6.10 -8.42 19.12
N GLU A 14 -7.19 -9.17 19.20
CA GLU A 14 -7.56 -9.93 20.41
C GLU A 14 -6.76 -11.24 20.46
N THR A 15 -5.97 -11.40 21.53
CA THR A 15 -5.15 -12.59 21.77
C THR A 15 -5.46 -13.19 23.13
N SER A 16 -4.98 -14.40 23.40
CA SER A 16 -5.07 -15.04 24.71
C SER A 16 -4.38 -14.26 25.84
N GLN A 17 -3.45 -13.36 25.48
CA GLN A 17 -2.68 -12.53 26.42
C GLN A 17 -3.24 -11.08 26.52
N GLY A 18 -4.36 -10.79 25.87
CA GLY A 18 -4.98 -9.47 25.84
C GLY A 18 -4.99 -8.80 24.45
N LEU A 19 -5.27 -7.51 24.42
CA LEU A 19 -5.33 -6.71 23.20
C LEU A 19 -3.94 -6.22 22.80
N ILE A 20 -3.53 -6.53 21.58
CA ILE A 20 -2.29 -6.05 20.98
C ILE A 20 -2.63 -4.96 19.96
N ARG A 21 -2.12 -3.76 20.18
CA ARG A 21 -2.33 -2.62 19.26
C ARG A 21 -1.28 -2.62 18.16
N ALA A 22 -1.67 -3.13 16.99
CA ALA A 22 -0.78 -3.23 15.82
C ALA A 22 -0.69 -1.92 15.03
N VAL A 23 -1.78 -1.15 14.95
CA VAL A 23 -1.83 0.20 14.36
C VAL A 23 -2.40 1.14 15.41
N ASP A 24 -1.77 2.29 15.61
CA ASP A 24 -2.06 3.22 16.68
C ASP A 24 -2.25 4.63 16.16
N ARG A 25 -3.51 5.08 16.09
CA ARG A 25 -3.95 6.43 15.71
C ARG A 25 -3.33 6.95 14.40
N VAL A 26 -3.28 6.08 13.40
CA VAL A 26 -2.78 6.46 12.06
C VAL A 26 -3.84 7.26 11.32
N SER A 27 -3.42 8.41 10.78
CA SER A 27 -4.26 9.25 9.91
C SER A 27 -3.69 9.24 8.50
N LEU A 28 -4.55 8.94 7.51
CA LEU A 28 -4.20 8.83 6.10
C LEU A 28 -5.33 9.42 5.27
N SER A 29 -5.01 10.37 4.39
CA SER A 29 -5.98 10.89 3.42
C SER A 29 -5.46 10.73 2.01
N LEU A 30 -6.32 10.37 1.06
CA LEU A 30 -5.98 10.20 -0.34
C LEU A 30 -6.97 10.99 -1.20
N ARG A 31 -6.45 11.78 -2.14
CA ARG A 31 -7.26 12.58 -3.07
C ARG A 31 -7.51 11.80 -4.35
N GLU A 32 -8.56 12.17 -5.09
CA GLU A 32 -8.80 11.62 -6.42
C GLU A 32 -7.59 11.90 -7.33
N GLY A 33 -7.15 10.87 -8.07
CA GLY A 33 -5.98 10.95 -8.94
C GLY A 33 -4.63 11.03 -8.21
N GLU A 34 -4.60 10.90 -6.89
CA GLU A 34 -3.35 10.89 -6.13
C GLU A 34 -2.72 9.49 -6.15
N ILE A 35 -1.40 9.41 -6.34
CA ILE A 35 -0.59 8.24 -6.02
C ILE A 35 0.11 8.52 -4.70
N ARG A 36 -0.26 7.79 -3.65
CA ARG A 36 0.33 7.92 -2.32
C ARG A 36 1.15 6.70 -1.96
N GLY A 37 2.37 6.92 -1.51
CA GLY A 37 3.23 5.89 -0.94
C GLY A 37 2.99 5.71 0.55
N LEU A 38 3.00 4.45 0.99
CA LEU A 38 3.04 4.06 2.40
C LEU A 38 4.24 3.16 2.60
N VAL A 39 5.27 3.69 3.26
CA VAL A 39 6.56 3.02 3.45
C VAL A 39 6.86 2.74 4.91
N GLY A 40 7.77 1.82 5.15
CA GLY A 40 8.28 1.44 6.46
C GLY A 40 8.79 0.01 6.45
N GLU A 41 9.53 -0.37 7.48
CA GLU A 41 10.04 -1.73 7.62
C GLU A 41 8.92 -2.77 7.67
N SER A 42 9.23 -4.06 7.39
CA SER A 42 8.28 -5.17 7.54
C SER A 42 7.74 -5.20 8.97
N GLY A 43 6.45 -5.51 9.14
CA GLY A 43 5.79 -5.49 10.45
C GLY A 43 5.37 -4.10 10.94
N SER A 44 5.59 -3.01 10.20
CA SER A 44 5.16 -1.66 10.61
C SER A 44 3.64 -1.41 10.56
N GLY A 45 2.85 -2.35 10.03
CA GLY A 45 1.38 -2.25 9.99
C GLY A 45 0.79 -1.82 8.64
N LYS A 46 1.60 -1.62 7.59
CA LYS A 46 1.16 -1.17 6.26
C LYS A 46 0.06 -2.05 5.66
N SER A 47 0.32 -3.34 5.54
CA SER A 47 -0.63 -4.32 4.98
C SER A 47 -1.89 -4.47 5.84
N LEU A 48 -1.81 -4.24 7.16
CA LEU A 48 -2.98 -4.24 8.03
C LEU A 48 -3.91 -3.06 7.73
N ILE A 49 -3.35 -1.87 7.46
CA ILE A 49 -4.13 -0.70 7.04
C ILE A 49 -4.82 -0.99 5.72
N ALA A 50 -4.11 -1.56 4.73
CA ALA A 50 -4.70 -1.97 3.46
C ALA A 50 -5.87 -2.95 3.64
N LYS A 51 -5.66 -4.01 4.44
CA LYS A 51 -6.68 -5.01 4.75
C LYS A 51 -7.88 -4.43 5.50
N ALA A 52 -7.68 -3.44 6.36
CA ALA A 52 -8.77 -2.71 7.01
C ALA A 52 -9.60 -1.92 6.00
N ILE A 53 -8.96 -1.24 5.02
CA ILE A 53 -9.67 -0.47 3.98
C ILE A 53 -10.57 -1.37 3.13
N VAL A 54 -10.11 -2.58 2.77
CA VAL A 54 -10.89 -3.54 1.98
C VAL A 54 -11.72 -4.51 2.82
N ALA A 55 -11.83 -4.27 4.13
CA ALA A 55 -12.66 -5.03 5.08
C ALA A 55 -12.41 -6.56 5.05
N VAL A 56 -11.15 -7.00 4.89
CA VAL A 56 -10.77 -8.42 4.89
C VAL A 56 -10.09 -8.88 6.19
N LEU A 57 -10.08 -8.04 7.22
CA LEU A 57 -9.62 -8.43 8.54
C LEU A 57 -10.64 -9.39 9.19
N ASN A 58 -10.15 -10.45 9.85
CA ASN A 58 -11.02 -11.39 10.54
C ASN A 58 -11.59 -10.79 11.83
N GLN A 59 -12.57 -11.50 12.45
CA GLN A 59 -13.33 -11.03 13.62
C GLN A 59 -12.48 -10.80 14.90
N ARG A 60 -11.25 -11.28 14.94
CA ARG A 60 -10.32 -11.05 16.06
C ARG A 60 -9.74 -9.64 16.06
N TRP A 61 -9.90 -8.90 14.94
CA TRP A 61 -9.45 -7.52 14.83
C TRP A 61 -10.54 -6.54 15.21
N ARG A 62 -10.21 -5.62 16.11
CA ARG A 62 -11.04 -4.48 16.46
C ARG A 62 -10.55 -3.25 15.71
N ILE A 63 -11.44 -2.66 14.92
CA ILE A 63 -11.16 -1.46 14.13
C ILE A 63 -11.81 -0.28 14.83
N LYS A 64 -11.03 0.76 15.17
CA LYS A 64 -11.50 2.02 15.73
C LYS A 64 -10.92 3.16 14.92
N ALA A 65 -11.71 4.18 14.60
CA ALA A 65 -11.25 5.39 13.94
C ALA A 65 -12.21 6.54 14.30
N ASP A 66 -11.69 7.77 14.36
CA ASP A 66 -12.55 8.96 14.48
C ASP A 66 -13.23 9.27 13.15
N ARG A 67 -12.61 8.84 12.04
CA ARG A 67 -13.15 8.92 10.69
C ARG A 67 -12.60 7.80 9.83
N PHE A 68 -13.47 7.17 9.06
CA PHE A 68 -13.10 6.13 8.10
C PHE A 68 -13.98 6.25 6.85
N HIS A 69 -13.78 7.36 6.11
CA HIS A 69 -14.71 7.79 5.07
C HIS A 69 -14.18 7.46 3.66
N TRP A 70 -15.07 6.92 2.86
CA TRP A 70 -14.95 6.79 1.42
C TRP A 70 -15.86 7.79 0.74
N ARG A 71 -15.30 8.81 0.06
CA ARG A 71 -16.05 9.89 -0.61
C ARG A 71 -17.10 10.57 0.29
N GLY A 72 -16.80 10.66 1.58
CA GLY A 72 -17.68 11.26 2.58
C GLY A 72 -18.59 10.28 3.31
N GLU A 73 -18.74 9.04 2.85
CA GLU A 73 -19.52 8.00 3.53
C GLU A 73 -18.65 7.23 4.53
N ASP A 74 -19.13 7.05 5.76
CA ASP A 74 -18.43 6.32 6.80
C ASP A 74 -18.52 4.80 6.57
N LEU A 75 -17.43 4.20 6.10
CA LEU A 75 -17.37 2.77 5.79
C LEU A 75 -17.63 1.88 7.02
N LEU A 76 -17.32 2.33 8.23
CA LEU A 76 -17.53 1.53 9.46
C LEU A 76 -18.99 1.51 9.89
N GLN A 77 -19.80 2.49 9.46
CA GLN A 77 -21.22 2.59 9.80
C GLN A 77 -22.13 2.00 8.71
N LEU A 78 -21.59 1.71 7.53
CA LEU A 78 -22.38 1.15 6.43
C LEU A 78 -22.79 -0.29 6.72
N PRO A 79 -24.03 -0.70 6.34
CA PRO A 79 -24.42 -2.09 6.28
C PRO A 79 -23.45 -2.90 5.40
N PHE A 80 -23.19 -4.15 5.80
CA PHE A 80 -22.21 -5.03 5.15
C PHE A 80 -22.37 -5.12 3.63
N ASP A 81 -23.61 -5.22 3.12
CA ASP A 81 -23.86 -5.31 1.68
C ASP A 81 -23.51 -4.01 0.93
N GLN A 82 -23.71 -2.84 1.55
CA GLN A 82 -23.32 -1.56 0.96
C GLN A 82 -21.81 -1.40 0.96
N GLN A 83 -21.16 -1.75 2.07
CA GLN A 83 -19.70 -1.76 2.20
C GLN A 83 -19.07 -2.68 1.13
N ARG A 84 -19.59 -3.92 0.96
CA ARG A 84 -19.12 -4.85 -0.07
C ARG A 84 -19.29 -4.31 -1.49
N ARG A 85 -20.38 -3.61 -1.79
CA ARG A 85 -20.60 -2.99 -3.11
C ARG A 85 -19.54 -1.93 -3.40
N ILE A 86 -19.24 -1.04 -2.45
CA ILE A 86 -18.22 -0.01 -2.60
C ILE A 86 -16.85 -0.68 -2.79
N ILE A 87 -16.45 -1.57 -1.89
CA ILE A 87 -15.15 -2.24 -1.93
C ILE A 87 -15.02 -3.09 -3.21
N GLY A 88 -16.04 -3.88 -3.56
CA GLY A 88 -15.98 -4.75 -4.73
C GLY A 88 -16.06 -4.04 -6.09
N ARG A 89 -16.46 -2.75 -6.14
CA ARG A 89 -16.60 -1.98 -7.36
C ARG A 89 -15.55 -0.87 -7.50
N ASP A 90 -15.40 -0.08 -6.45
CA ASP A 90 -14.64 1.17 -6.49
C ASP A 90 -13.23 1.03 -5.94
N ILE A 91 -12.98 0.01 -5.11
CA ILE A 91 -11.67 -0.26 -4.49
C ILE A 91 -11.21 -1.65 -4.93
N ALA A 92 -9.98 -1.75 -5.43
CA ALA A 92 -9.34 -3.02 -5.72
C ALA A 92 -8.02 -3.13 -4.95
N MET A 93 -7.62 -4.36 -4.63
CA MET A 93 -6.35 -4.62 -3.95
C MET A 93 -5.53 -5.66 -4.70
N ILE A 94 -4.24 -5.38 -4.83
CA ILE A 94 -3.20 -6.31 -5.25
C ILE A 94 -2.49 -6.77 -3.98
N TYR A 95 -2.47 -8.09 -3.74
CA TYR A 95 -1.86 -8.70 -2.56
C TYR A 95 -0.39 -9.04 -2.79
N GLN A 96 0.35 -9.20 -1.72
CA GLN A 96 1.80 -9.43 -1.72
C GLN A 96 2.22 -10.79 -2.35
N GLU A 97 1.41 -11.85 -2.21
CA GLU A 97 1.73 -13.20 -2.67
C GLU A 97 0.71 -13.67 -3.70
N PRO A 98 0.92 -13.37 -5.01
CA PRO A 98 -0.09 -13.58 -6.04
C PRO A 98 -0.49 -15.05 -6.23
N SER A 99 0.45 -15.98 -6.17
CA SER A 99 0.17 -17.41 -6.32
C SER A 99 -0.74 -17.95 -5.22
N LYS A 100 -0.65 -17.40 -4.00
CA LYS A 100 -1.52 -17.78 -2.87
C LYS A 100 -2.90 -17.13 -2.92
N CYS A 101 -3.08 -16.08 -3.72
CA CYS A 101 -4.35 -15.36 -3.84
C CYS A 101 -5.22 -15.86 -4.98
N LEU A 102 -4.63 -16.59 -5.95
CA LEU A 102 -5.34 -17.23 -7.03
C LEU A 102 -5.85 -18.59 -6.59
N ASP A 103 -7.04 -18.98 -7.06
CA ASP A 103 -7.61 -20.31 -6.80
C ASP A 103 -6.82 -21.38 -7.59
N PRO A 104 -6.12 -22.32 -6.93
CA PRO A 104 -5.33 -23.34 -7.60
C PRO A 104 -6.19 -24.37 -8.37
N THR A 105 -7.48 -24.42 -8.11
CA THR A 105 -8.41 -25.39 -8.72
C THR A 105 -9.15 -24.85 -9.94
N ALA A 106 -9.06 -23.53 -10.20
CA ALA A 106 -9.70 -22.85 -11.32
C ALA A 106 -8.65 -22.33 -12.32
N THR A 107 -8.98 -22.36 -13.61
CA THR A 107 -8.14 -21.79 -14.66
C THR A 107 -8.07 -20.26 -14.54
N ILE A 108 -7.02 -19.66 -15.12
CA ILE A 108 -6.90 -18.19 -15.18
C ILE A 108 -8.08 -17.58 -15.95
N ALA A 109 -8.58 -18.26 -16.98
CA ALA A 109 -9.76 -17.80 -17.74
C ALA A 109 -10.99 -17.67 -16.86
N GLU A 110 -11.28 -18.64 -16.02
CA GLU A 110 -12.43 -18.64 -15.10
C GLU A 110 -12.31 -17.49 -14.11
N GLN A 111 -11.20 -17.39 -13.38
CA GLN A 111 -10.97 -16.38 -12.37
C GLN A 111 -10.98 -14.95 -12.94
N LEU A 112 -10.34 -14.74 -14.10
CA LEU A 112 -10.29 -13.44 -14.74
C LEU A 112 -11.67 -13.03 -15.27
N GLN A 113 -12.46 -13.98 -15.83
CA GLN A 113 -13.81 -13.71 -16.29
C GLN A 113 -14.80 -13.39 -15.14
N GLU A 114 -14.61 -13.96 -13.95
CA GLU A 114 -15.37 -13.59 -12.74
C GLU A 114 -15.11 -12.15 -12.33
N SER A 115 -13.89 -11.69 -12.47
CA SER A 115 -13.51 -10.29 -12.15
C SER A 115 -14.12 -9.27 -13.10
N ILE A 116 -14.59 -9.68 -14.30
CA ILE A 116 -15.14 -8.81 -15.32
C ILE A 116 -16.65 -8.60 -15.06
N PRO A 117 -17.11 -7.34 -14.87
CA PRO A 117 -18.53 -7.04 -14.69
C PRO A 117 -19.39 -7.55 -15.85
N THR A 118 -20.55 -8.08 -15.52
CA THR A 118 -21.58 -8.50 -16.49
C THR A 118 -22.55 -7.39 -16.86
N ASP A 119 -22.59 -6.33 -16.03
CA ASP A 119 -23.50 -5.21 -16.21
C ASP A 119 -23.19 -4.47 -17.51
N GLY A 120 -24.22 -4.24 -18.32
CA GLY A 120 -24.09 -3.57 -19.62
C GLY A 120 -23.52 -4.44 -20.76
N LEU A 121 -23.24 -5.74 -20.54
CA LEU A 121 -22.88 -6.63 -21.64
C LEU A 121 -24.13 -7.06 -22.41
N PRO A 122 -24.19 -6.86 -23.72
CA PRO A 122 -25.33 -7.25 -24.54
C PRO A 122 -25.41 -8.76 -24.72
N GLY A 123 -26.66 -9.26 -24.85
CA GLY A 123 -26.93 -10.64 -25.26
C GLY A 123 -27.17 -11.62 -24.13
N ASN A 124 -27.33 -12.90 -24.51
CA ASN A 124 -27.55 -14.03 -23.62
C ASN A 124 -26.24 -14.49 -22.95
N TRP A 125 -26.31 -15.52 -22.10
CA TRP A 125 -25.16 -15.99 -21.35
C TRP A 125 -23.97 -16.47 -22.24
N TRP A 126 -24.23 -17.06 -23.40
CA TRP A 126 -23.21 -17.48 -24.37
C TRP A 126 -22.46 -16.27 -24.96
N THR A 127 -23.18 -15.25 -25.37
CA THR A 127 -22.59 -14.05 -25.93
C THR A 127 -21.84 -13.25 -24.86
N LYS A 128 -22.34 -13.22 -23.63
CA LYS A 128 -21.65 -12.62 -22.46
C LYS A 128 -20.33 -13.34 -22.17
N GLY A 129 -20.29 -14.68 -22.21
CA GLY A 129 -19.06 -15.44 -22.04
C GLY A 129 -18.01 -15.09 -23.09
N ARG A 130 -18.40 -15.00 -24.37
CA ARG A 130 -17.49 -14.59 -25.46
C ARG A 130 -16.96 -13.16 -25.26
N HIS A 131 -17.81 -12.23 -24.83
CA HIS A 131 -17.39 -10.85 -24.52
C HIS A 131 -16.42 -10.80 -23.34
N LYS A 132 -16.68 -11.55 -22.27
CA LYS A 132 -15.76 -11.65 -21.13
C LYS A 132 -14.40 -12.19 -21.54
N ARG A 133 -14.35 -13.27 -22.36
CA ARG A 133 -13.09 -13.84 -22.87
C ARG A 133 -12.31 -12.80 -23.69
N LYS A 134 -12.97 -12.07 -24.59
CA LYS A 134 -12.34 -10.99 -25.37
C LYS A 134 -11.77 -9.89 -24.45
N LYS A 135 -12.51 -9.51 -23.40
CA LYS A 135 -12.09 -8.52 -22.42
C LYS A 135 -10.93 -9.03 -21.57
N ALA A 136 -10.93 -10.33 -21.19
CA ALA A 136 -9.84 -10.97 -20.48
C ALA A 136 -8.54 -10.93 -21.28
N ILE A 137 -8.56 -11.25 -22.58
CA ILE A 137 -7.41 -11.12 -23.48
C ILE A 137 -6.89 -9.68 -23.51
N ALA A 138 -7.78 -8.70 -23.64
CA ALA A 138 -7.38 -7.28 -23.63
C ALA A 138 -6.74 -6.85 -22.29
N LEU A 139 -7.20 -7.38 -21.17
CA LEU A 139 -6.61 -7.15 -19.85
C LEU A 139 -5.21 -7.78 -19.72
N LEU A 140 -5.04 -9.03 -20.16
CA LEU A 140 -3.73 -9.69 -20.20
C LEU A 140 -2.74 -8.94 -21.06
N HIS A 141 -3.17 -8.45 -22.24
CA HIS A 141 -2.35 -7.61 -23.09
C HIS A 141 -1.90 -6.31 -22.39
N LYS A 142 -2.80 -5.65 -21.66
CA LYS A 142 -2.49 -4.41 -20.90
C LYS A 142 -1.38 -4.62 -19.86
N VAL A 143 -1.37 -5.76 -19.18
CA VAL A 143 -0.36 -6.09 -18.18
C VAL A 143 0.92 -6.71 -18.80
N GLY A 144 1.04 -6.70 -20.14
CA GLY A 144 2.23 -7.14 -20.83
C GLY A 144 2.42 -8.65 -20.91
N ILE A 145 1.32 -9.41 -20.88
CA ILE A 145 1.33 -10.84 -21.21
C ILE A 145 1.08 -10.95 -22.71
N LYS A 146 1.94 -11.69 -23.45
CA LYS A 146 1.82 -11.89 -24.89
C LYS A 146 1.07 -13.18 -25.24
N GLU A 147 1.32 -14.22 -24.49
CA GLU A 147 0.79 -15.57 -24.71
C GLU A 147 -0.57 -15.74 -24.04
N HIS A 148 -1.53 -14.91 -24.45
CA HIS A 148 -2.83 -14.77 -23.77
C HIS A 148 -3.58 -16.10 -23.67
N GLN A 149 -3.61 -16.90 -24.76
CA GLN A 149 -4.37 -18.14 -24.81
C GLN A 149 -3.78 -19.19 -23.86
N ALA A 150 -2.46 -19.39 -23.93
CA ALA A 150 -1.76 -20.33 -23.07
C ALA A 150 -1.97 -20.00 -21.58
N VAL A 151 -1.86 -18.70 -21.22
CA VAL A 151 -2.06 -18.24 -19.85
C VAL A 151 -3.52 -18.42 -19.42
N LEU A 152 -4.50 -18.12 -20.27
CA LEU A 152 -5.93 -18.30 -19.93
C LEU A 152 -6.28 -19.74 -19.65
N ASP A 153 -5.69 -20.68 -20.39
CA ASP A 153 -5.99 -22.12 -20.28
C ASP A 153 -5.15 -22.82 -19.18
N SER A 154 -4.22 -22.07 -18.54
CA SER A 154 -3.37 -22.57 -17.45
C SER A 154 -4.03 -22.41 -16.07
N TYR A 155 -3.57 -23.24 -15.12
CA TYR A 155 -3.83 -23.09 -13.69
C TYR A 155 -2.70 -22.27 -13.05
N PRO A 156 -2.94 -21.59 -11.90
CA PRO A 156 -1.92 -20.76 -11.24
C PRO A 156 -0.59 -21.47 -10.99
N TYR A 157 -0.59 -22.71 -10.56
CA TYR A 157 0.61 -23.50 -10.27
C TYR A 157 1.46 -23.86 -11.49
N GLN A 158 0.93 -23.67 -12.71
CA GLN A 158 1.65 -23.88 -13.97
C GLN A 158 2.37 -22.61 -14.45
N LEU A 159 2.16 -21.49 -13.78
CA LEU A 159 2.68 -20.18 -14.16
C LEU A 159 3.78 -19.71 -13.20
N SER A 160 4.68 -18.88 -13.72
CA SER A 160 5.66 -18.21 -12.85
C SER A 160 4.98 -17.17 -11.95
N GLU A 161 5.59 -16.86 -10.79
CA GLU A 161 5.10 -15.87 -9.85
C GLU A 161 4.86 -14.51 -10.53
N GLY A 162 5.76 -14.09 -11.42
CA GLY A 162 5.62 -12.85 -12.19
C GLY A 162 4.43 -12.85 -13.15
N VAL A 163 4.04 -13.99 -13.72
CA VAL A 163 2.84 -14.11 -14.56
C VAL A 163 1.59 -14.08 -13.67
N CYS A 164 1.59 -14.80 -12.54
CA CYS A 164 0.51 -14.75 -11.54
C CYS A 164 0.27 -13.32 -11.05
N GLN A 165 1.35 -12.56 -10.78
CA GLN A 165 1.28 -11.15 -10.41
C GLN A 165 0.58 -10.30 -11.48
N LYS A 166 0.97 -10.48 -12.76
CA LYS A 166 0.34 -9.77 -13.88
C LYS A 166 -1.14 -10.13 -14.03
N VAL A 167 -1.50 -11.41 -13.82
CA VAL A 167 -2.90 -11.87 -13.83
C VAL A 167 -3.70 -11.20 -12.70
N MET A 168 -3.17 -11.18 -11.49
CA MET A 168 -3.81 -10.53 -10.34
C MET A 168 -4.02 -9.02 -10.59
N ILE A 169 -3.05 -8.34 -11.20
CA ILE A 169 -3.19 -6.95 -11.61
C ILE A 169 -4.30 -6.80 -12.65
N ALA A 170 -4.36 -7.69 -13.66
CA ALA A 170 -5.41 -7.69 -14.67
C ALA A 170 -6.81 -7.84 -14.04
N MET A 171 -6.95 -8.73 -13.06
CA MET A 171 -8.18 -8.90 -12.28
C MET A 171 -8.54 -7.64 -11.50
N ALA A 172 -7.57 -7.04 -10.80
CA ALA A 172 -7.78 -5.83 -10.00
C ALA A 172 -8.28 -4.64 -10.85
N ILE A 173 -7.74 -4.47 -12.07
CA ILE A 173 -8.14 -3.36 -12.96
C ILE A 173 -9.36 -3.67 -13.84
N ALA A 174 -9.89 -4.89 -13.81
CA ALA A 174 -11.00 -5.33 -14.68
C ALA A 174 -12.26 -4.49 -14.52
N LYS A 175 -12.54 -4.03 -13.31
CA LYS A 175 -13.70 -3.17 -12.97
C LYS A 175 -13.41 -1.68 -13.12
N SER A 176 -12.19 -1.29 -13.49
CA SER A 176 -11.73 0.11 -13.53
C SER A 176 -11.98 0.81 -12.17
N PRO A 177 -11.36 0.35 -11.09
CA PRO A 177 -11.59 0.89 -9.76
C PRO A 177 -11.15 2.36 -9.66
N LYS A 178 -11.71 3.10 -8.71
CA LYS A 178 -11.30 4.47 -8.37
C LYS A 178 -10.06 4.50 -7.51
N LEU A 179 -9.88 3.48 -6.68
CA LEU A 179 -8.71 3.27 -5.83
C LEU A 179 -8.13 1.88 -6.07
N LEU A 180 -6.85 1.85 -6.41
CA LEU A 180 -6.04 0.64 -6.42
C LEU A 180 -5.10 0.65 -5.21
N ILE A 181 -5.22 -0.32 -4.33
CA ILE A 181 -4.28 -0.57 -3.24
C ILE A 181 -3.31 -1.63 -3.74
N ALA A 182 -2.03 -1.31 -3.79
CA ALA A 182 -0.98 -2.23 -4.23
C ALA A 182 -0.04 -2.51 -3.05
N ASP A 183 -0.19 -3.70 -2.45
CA ASP A 183 0.58 -4.13 -1.29
C ASP A 183 1.78 -4.94 -1.75
N GLU A 184 2.96 -4.33 -1.69
CA GLU A 184 4.24 -4.87 -2.17
C GLU A 184 4.15 -5.51 -3.57
N PRO A 185 3.65 -4.78 -4.58
CA PRO A 185 3.30 -5.37 -5.88
C PRO A 185 4.50 -5.80 -6.73
N THR A 186 5.71 -5.54 -6.28
CA THR A 186 6.95 -5.74 -7.04
C THR A 186 7.88 -6.80 -6.46
N THR A 187 7.60 -7.34 -5.28
CA THR A 187 8.51 -8.22 -4.52
C THR A 187 8.91 -9.49 -5.30
N ALA A 188 8.02 -10.00 -6.16
CA ALA A 188 8.27 -11.22 -6.96
C ALA A 188 8.65 -10.93 -8.43
N LEU A 189 8.94 -9.66 -8.77
CA LEU A 189 9.16 -9.25 -10.15
C LEU A 189 10.60 -8.86 -10.42
N GLU A 190 11.11 -9.20 -11.61
CA GLU A 190 12.35 -8.67 -12.14
C GLU A 190 12.25 -7.15 -12.39
N ALA A 191 13.37 -6.43 -12.32
CA ALA A 191 13.44 -4.97 -12.45
C ALA A 191 12.75 -4.42 -13.71
N SER A 192 12.88 -5.11 -14.85
CA SER A 192 12.22 -4.74 -16.11
C SER A 192 10.70 -4.81 -16.02
N THR A 193 10.18 -5.84 -15.33
CA THR A 193 8.75 -6.06 -15.12
C THR A 193 8.19 -5.09 -14.08
N GLN A 194 8.95 -4.78 -13.01
CA GLN A 194 8.61 -3.74 -12.05
C GLN A 194 8.38 -2.39 -12.75
N ALA A 195 9.33 -1.98 -13.61
CA ALA A 195 9.22 -0.73 -14.36
C ALA A 195 7.99 -0.71 -15.30
N GLN A 196 7.62 -1.85 -15.90
CA GLN A 196 6.40 -1.98 -16.70
C GLN A 196 5.14 -1.81 -15.86
N LEU A 197 5.11 -2.42 -14.67
CA LEU A 197 3.99 -2.32 -13.73
C LEU A 197 3.78 -0.87 -13.27
N PHE A 198 4.84 -0.19 -12.85
CA PHE A 198 4.74 1.20 -12.42
C PHE A 198 4.28 2.11 -13.55
N ARG A 199 4.78 1.91 -14.79
CA ARG A 199 4.30 2.63 -15.97
C ARG A 199 2.81 2.38 -16.24
N LEU A 200 2.34 1.14 -16.09
CA LEU A 200 0.93 0.81 -16.23
C LEU A 200 0.08 1.54 -15.18
N MET A 201 0.49 1.50 -13.89
CA MET A 201 -0.22 2.21 -12.83
C MET A 201 -0.24 3.73 -13.08
N GLY A 202 0.87 4.31 -13.50
CA GLY A 202 0.97 5.71 -13.88
C GLY A 202 0.04 6.07 -15.06
N SER A 203 -0.02 5.22 -16.09
CA SER A 203 -0.92 5.41 -17.23
C SER A 203 -2.40 5.32 -16.83
N LEU A 204 -2.75 4.39 -15.96
CA LEU A 204 -4.12 4.27 -15.44
C LEU A 204 -4.50 5.45 -14.56
N ASN A 205 -3.56 5.97 -13.77
CA ASN A 205 -3.75 7.19 -12.99
C ASN A 205 -4.00 8.39 -13.90
N GLN A 206 -3.13 8.64 -14.88
CA GLN A 206 -3.23 9.79 -15.78
C GLN A 206 -4.46 9.75 -16.69
N LEU A 207 -4.74 8.59 -17.32
CA LEU A 207 -5.79 8.46 -18.32
C LEU A 207 -7.18 8.25 -17.73
N LYS A 208 -7.29 7.65 -16.55
CA LYS A 208 -8.56 7.29 -15.92
C LYS A 208 -8.81 7.98 -14.59
N GLY A 209 -7.89 8.80 -14.11
CA GLY A 209 -7.99 9.43 -12.79
C GLY A 209 -7.98 8.43 -11.63
N MET A 210 -7.48 7.19 -11.83
CA MET A 210 -7.41 6.16 -10.80
C MET A 210 -6.42 6.57 -9.72
N SER A 211 -6.86 6.60 -8.48
CA SER A 211 -5.97 6.83 -7.33
C SER A 211 -5.24 5.55 -6.95
N VAL A 212 -4.04 5.67 -6.40
CA VAL A 212 -3.23 4.52 -5.99
C VAL A 212 -2.70 4.71 -4.58
N LEU A 213 -2.90 3.70 -3.71
CA LEU A 213 -2.16 3.55 -2.46
C LEU A 213 -1.10 2.48 -2.69
N LEU A 214 0.15 2.92 -2.84
CA LEU A 214 1.29 2.07 -3.11
C LEU A 214 2.03 1.78 -1.81
N ILE A 215 2.04 0.53 -1.40
CA ILE A 215 2.67 0.06 -0.17
C ILE A 215 3.95 -0.69 -0.53
N SER A 216 5.06 -0.33 0.10
CA SER A 216 6.33 -1.05 -0.06
C SER A 216 7.23 -0.84 1.15
N ASN A 217 8.18 -1.74 1.34
CA ASN A 217 9.34 -1.59 2.21
C ASN A 217 10.52 -0.92 1.47
N GLU A 218 10.47 -0.80 0.14
CA GLU A 218 11.50 -0.22 -0.73
C GLU A 218 11.17 1.24 -1.02
N LEU A 219 11.96 2.16 -0.46
CA LEU A 219 11.72 3.59 -0.57
C LEU A 219 12.03 4.14 -1.97
N ASP A 220 13.07 3.63 -2.64
CA ASP A 220 13.51 4.02 -3.97
C ASP A 220 12.44 3.77 -5.04
N SER A 221 11.86 2.57 -5.02
CA SER A 221 10.79 2.18 -5.93
C SER A 221 9.57 3.08 -5.81
N ILE A 222 9.20 3.45 -4.58
CA ILE A 222 8.04 4.30 -4.31
C ILE A 222 8.30 5.76 -4.65
N ALA A 223 9.49 6.26 -4.32
CA ALA A 223 9.84 7.67 -4.43
C ALA A 223 9.64 8.24 -5.85
N ARG A 224 9.87 7.41 -6.87
CA ARG A 224 9.76 7.82 -8.29
C ARG A 224 8.33 7.97 -8.79
N TYR A 225 7.37 7.31 -8.13
CA TYR A 225 6.01 7.17 -8.67
C TYR A 225 4.93 7.79 -7.79
N THR A 226 5.28 8.27 -6.59
CA THR A 226 4.30 8.82 -5.65
C THR A 226 4.35 10.33 -5.58
N HIS A 227 3.17 10.95 -5.45
CA HIS A 227 3.02 12.38 -5.22
C HIS A 227 3.25 12.72 -3.75
N ARG A 228 2.77 11.86 -2.86
CA ARG A 228 2.88 12.03 -1.41
C ARG A 228 3.34 10.74 -0.77
N LEU A 229 4.09 10.89 0.32
CA LEU A 229 4.65 9.81 1.09
C LEU A 229 4.10 9.83 2.52
N SER A 230 3.89 8.65 3.08
CA SER A 230 3.56 8.42 4.48
C SER A 230 4.50 7.34 5.01
N VAL A 231 5.26 7.65 6.05
CA VAL A 231 6.25 6.75 6.65
C VAL A 231 5.68 6.18 7.94
N LEU A 232 5.64 4.86 8.01
CA LEU A 232 5.09 4.10 9.13
C LEU A 232 6.21 3.36 9.89
N TYR A 233 6.19 3.47 11.21
CA TYR A 233 7.09 2.72 12.09
C TYR A 233 6.31 2.11 13.25
N CYS A 234 6.42 0.80 13.45
CA CYS A 234 5.75 0.08 14.55
C CYS A 234 4.28 0.49 14.75
N GLY A 235 3.49 0.58 13.67
CA GLY A 235 2.07 0.93 13.74
C GLY A 235 1.76 2.42 13.94
N GLN A 236 2.73 3.31 13.91
CA GLN A 236 2.52 4.75 14.01
C GLN A 236 2.99 5.48 12.76
N LEU A 237 2.25 6.53 12.38
CA LEU A 237 2.67 7.46 11.32
C LEU A 237 3.74 8.38 11.91
N VAL A 238 4.97 8.26 11.42
CA VAL A 238 6.10 9.05 11.92
C VAL A 238 6.38 10.28 11.08
N GLU A 239 6.10 10.22 9.77
CA GLU A 239 6.27 11.35 8.86
C GLU A 239 5.35 11.24 7.65
N SER A 240 4.83 12.38 7.14
CA SER A 240 4.04 12.41 5.91
C SER A 240 4.09 13.79 5.25
N GLY A 241 4.23 13.80 3.93
CA GLY A 241 4.31 15.03 3.14
C GLY A 241 4.35 14.77 1.64
N ASP A 242 4.67 15.80 0.87
CA ASP A 242 4.99 15.65 -0.55
C ASP A 242 6.27 14.82 -0.68
N THR A 243 6.30 13.85 -1.58
CA THR A 243 7.39 12.86 -1.68
C THR A 243 8.74 13.55 -1.85
N ALA A 244 8.85 14.48 -2.80
CA ALA A 244 10.10 15.21 -3.04
C ALA A 244 10.59 15.96 -1.79
N ARG A 245 9.67 16.52 -1.02
CA ARG A 245 10.00 17.27 0.21
C ARG A 245 10.46 16.34 1.33
N VAL A 246 9.76 15.25 1.56
CA VAL A 246 10.12 14.25 2.59
C VAL A 246 11.51 13.68 2.31
N LEU A 247 11.82 13.40 1.03
CA LEU A 247 13.12 12.86 0.64
C LEU A 247 14.25 13.89 0.74
N ALA A 248 13.98 15.15 0.36
CA ALA A 248 15.01 16.19 0.40
C ALA A 248 15.27 16.71 1.82
N GLN A 249 14.25 16.72 2.68
CA GLN A 249 14.32 17.28 4.02
C GLN A 249 13.51 16.46 5.02
N PRO A 250 13.95 15.22 5.33
CA PRO A 250 13.31 14.40 6.34
C PRO A 250 13.37 15.10 7.70
N LEU A 251 12.25 15.07 8.44
CA LEU A 251 12.16 15.63 9.78
C LEU A 251 12.26 14.56 10.86
N HIS A 252 11.85 13.33 10.56
CA HIS A 252 11.93 12.25 11.52
C HIS A 252 13.23 11.43 11.34
N PRO A 253 13.98 11.12 12.41
CA PRO A 253 15.23 10.35 12.33
C PRO A 253 15.11 8.99 11.64
N TYR A 254 13.94 8.35 11.72
CA TYR A 254 13.67 7.09 11.02
C TYR A 254 13.60 7.28 9.50
N THR A 255 12.95 8.34 9.03
CA THR A 255 12.86 8.66 7.59
C THR A 255 14.25 8.96 7.02
N ASP A 256 15.06 9.73 7.74
CA ASP A 256 16.45 10.00 7.36
C ASP A 256 17.28 8.72 7.28
N ALA A 257 17.07 7.81 8.24
CA ALA A 257 17.73 6.51 8.24
C ALA A 257 17.33 5.63 7.05
N LEU A 258 16.04 5.60 6.71
CA LEU A 258 15.55 4.89 5.52
C LEU A 258 16.17 5.45 4.24
N ILE A 259 16.25 6.78 4.09
CA ILE A 259 16.86 7.43 2.93
C ILE A 259 18.36 7.08 2.86
N LYS A 260 19.08 7.11 3.97
CA LYS A 260 20.51 6.78 4.05
C LYS A 260 20.80 5.29 3.84
N SER A 261 19.83 4.42 3.98
CA SER A 261 19.97 2.98 3.73
C SER A 261 19.81 2.59 2.25
N VAL A 262 19.43 3.53 1.39
CA VAL A 262 19.19 3.31 -0.04
C VAL A 262 20.36 3.85 -0.86
N PRO A 263 21.08 3.00 -1.64
CA PRO A 263 22.25 3.42 -2.43
C PRO A 263 21.95 4.56 -3.39
N GLU A 264 20.80 4.53 -4.05
CA GLU A 264 20.35 5.50 -5.06
C GLU A 264 20.23 6.92 -4.50
N PHE A 265 20.01 7.07 -3.20
CA PHE A 265 19.96 8.36 -2.51
C PHE A 265 21.31 8.79 -1.91
N GLN A 266 22.37 8.02 -2.13
CA GLN A 266 23.72 8.26 -1.62
C GLN A 266 24.76 8.27 -2.75
N PRO A 267 24.63 9.15 -3.76
CA PRO A 267 25.52 9.14 -4.94
C PRO A 267 26.99 9.42 -4.61
N ASP A 268 27.24 10.16 -3.53
CA ASP A 268 28.59 10.54 -3.08
C ASP A 268 29.24 9.50 -2.14
N LEU A 269 28.55 8.37 -1.87
CA LEU A 269 29.10 7.34 -0.98
C LEU A 269 30.21 6.58 -1.70
N PRO A 270 31.43 6.53 -1.16
CA PRO A 270 32.54 5.80 -1.78
C PRO A 270 32.20 4.32 -1.98
N PRO A 271 32.67 3.69 -3.06
CA PRO A 271 32.50 2.24 -3.27
C PRO A 271 32.96 1.42 -2.07
N LYS A 272 32.20 0.36 -1.72
CA LYS A 272 32.46 -0.54 -0.58
C LYS A 272 32.27 0.08 0.82
N LYS A 273 31.86 1.34 0.95
CA LYS A 273 31.48 1.87 2.25
C LYS A 273 30.11 1.31 2.63
N PRO A 274 29.94 0.78 3.87
CA PRO A 274 28.65 0.27 4.31
C PRO A 274 27.60 1.37 4.35
N LEU A 275 26.39 1.03 3.90
CA LEU A 275 25.22 1.91 4.03
C LEU A 275 24.86 2.08 5.50
N PHE A 276 24.20 3.20 5.80
CA PHE A 276 23.68 3.43 7.13
C PHE A 276 22.58 2.42 7.46
N ALA A 277 22.67 1.81 8.64
CA ALA A 277 21.64 0.93 9.18
C ALA A 277 21.28 1.39 10.60
N LEU A 278 19.99 1.43 10.91
CA LEU A 278 19.55 1.66 12.28
C LEU A 278 19.97 0.49 13.18
N PRO A 279 20.51 0.76 14.36
CA PRO A 279 20.90 -0.30 15.30
C PRO A 279 19.70 -1.08 15.80
N GLY A 280 19.93 -2.32 16.22
CA GLY A 280 18.91 -3.18 16.82
C GLY A 280 17.86 -3.68 15.86
N SER A 281 16.83 -4.30 16.40
CA SER A 281 15.69 -4.86 15.67
C SER A 281 14.41 -4.07 15.96
N ILE A 282 13.39 -4.24 15.09
CA ILE A 282 12.06 -3.69 15.30
C ILE A 282 11.47 -4.33 16.56
N PRO A 283 10.90 -3.54 17.48
CA PRO A 283 10.22 -4.07 18.65
C PRO A 283 9.02 -4.94 18.23
N THR A 284 8.82 -6.03 18.93
CA THR A 284 7.62 -6.84 18.74
C THR A 284 6.38 -6.08 19.25
N LEU A 285 5.22 -6.30 18.65
CA LEU A 285 3.98 -5.64 19.06
C LEU A 285 3.57 -5.93 20.52
N GLN A 286 4.08 -7.02 21.08
CA GLN A 286 3.88 -7.39 22.50
C GLN A 286 4.77 -6.60 23.45
N HIS A 287 5.94 -6.12 22.98
CA HIS A 287 6.94 -5.43 23.80
C HIS A 287 7.29 -4.08 23.17
N LEU A 288 6.28 -3.27 22.93
CA LEU A 288 6.51 -1.92 22.41
C LEU A 288 7.16 -1.04 23.48
N PRO A 289 8.14 -0.20 23.11
CA PRO A 289 8.73 0.75 24.02
C PRO A 289 7.70 1.73 24.58
N VAL A 290 7.92 2.16 25.81
CA VAL A 290 7.17 3.27 26.39
C VAL A 290 7.54 4.58 25.67
N GLY A 291 6.57 5.39 25.32
CA GLY A 291 6.78 6.67 24.62
C GLY A 291 7.03 6.50 23.12
N CYS A 292 8.09 7.12 22.62
CA CYS A 292 8.48 7.04 21.22
C CYS A 292 8.94 5.61 20.86
N ARG A 293 8.22 4.97 19.93
CA ARG A 293 8.50 3.58 19.52
C ARG A 293 9.88 3.41 18.87
N LEU A 294 10.44 4.48 18.27
CA LEU A 294 11.80 4.47 17.75
C LEU A 294 12.85 4.66 18.86
N GLY A 295 12.49 5.17 20.03
CA GLY A 295 13.41 5.57 21.10
C GLY A 295 14.63 4.67 21.29
N PRO A 296 14.47 3.35 21.48
CA PRO A 296 15.60 2.43 21.70
C PRO A 296 16.58 2.31 20.52
N ARG A 297 16.15 2.67 19.30
CA ARG A 297 16.96 2.60 18.07
C ARG A 297 17.37 4.00 17.56
N CYS A 298 16.82 5.06 18.16
CA CYS A 298 17.01 6.41 17.68
C CYS A 298 18.38 6.96 18.11
N PRO A 299 19.24 7.40 17.17
CA PRO A 299 20.53 8.02 17.53
C PRO A 299 20.36 9.36 18.26
N ASN A 300 19.20 10.00 18.13
CA ASN A 300 18.87 11.29 18.73
C ASN A 300 17.94 11.17 19.95
N ALA A 301 17.80 9.95 20.53
CA ALA A 301 16.91 9.76 21.67
C ALA A 301 17.34 10.57 22.88
N ARG A 302 16.36 11.21 23.56
CA ARG A 302 16.55 11.99 24.79
C ARG A 302 15.51 11.59 25.83
N LYS A 303 15.61 12.15 27.04
CA LYS A 303 14.69 11.82 28.16
C LYS A 303 13.22 12.06 27.80
N GLU A 304 12.93 13.08 27.03
CA GLU A 304 11.56 13.45 26.61
C GLU A 304 10.92 12.37 25.73
N CYS A 305 11.73 11.54 25.07
CA CYS A 305 11.25 10.43 24.23
C CYS A 305 10.56 9.31 25.01
N VAL A 306 10.56 9.33 26.35
CA VAL A 306 9.73 8.44 27.18
C VAL A 306 8.24 8.77 27.06
N HIS A 307 7.89 9.94 26.50
CA HIS A 307 6.53 10.30 26.14
C HIS A 307 6.30 10.06 24.65
N THR A 308 5.08 9.69 24.28
CA THR A 308 4.71 9.52 22.86
C THR A 308 4.66 10.88 22.18
N PRO A 309 5.44 11.13 21.09
CA PRO A 309 5.40 12.39 20.38
C PRO A 309 4.05 12.58 19.70
N VAL A 310 3.58 13.84 19.67
CA VAL A 310 2.34 14.22 18.99
C VAL A 310 2.66 14.47 17.51
N LEU A 311 1.69 14.21 16.63
CA LEU A 311 1.82 14.53 15.22
C LEU A 311 1.74 16.06 15.04
N GLU A 312 2.84 16.64 14.63
CA GLU A 312 2.98 18.08 14.35
C GLU A 312 2.93 18.34 12.84
N ARG A 313 2.65 19.60 12.48
CA ARG A 313 2.60 20.04 11.09
C ARG A 313 3.47 21.28 10.87
N LYS A 314 4.37 21.19 9.88
CA LYS A 314 5.14 22.33 9.38
C LYS A 314 4.96 22.46 7.86
N GLN A 315 4.29 23.49 7.38
CA GLN A 315 4.09 23.75 5.93
C GLN A 315 3.61 22.54 5.10
N HIS A 316 2.54 21.86 5.51
CA HIS A 316 2.02 20.60 4.90
C HIS A 316 2.90 19.36 5.03
N HIS A 317 3.98 19.43 5.79
CA HIS A 317 4.83 18.34 6.19
C HIS A 317 4.47 17.95 7.63
N TYR A 318 4.07 16.70 7.85
CA TYR A 318 3.63 16.17 9.14
C TYR A 318 4.72 15.25 9.69
N PHE A 319 5.01 15.35 10.97
CA PHE A 319 6.00 14.50 11.65
C PHE A 319 5.63 14.29 13.11
N SER A 320 6.11 13.17 13.68
CA SER A 320 5.87 12.78 15.07
C SER A 320 7.20 12.57 15.78
N CYS A 321 7.86 13.67 16.20
CA CYS A 321 9.17 13.63 16.83
C CYS A 321 9.35 14.82 17.78
N HIS A 322 9.83 14.59 19.02
CA HIS A 322 10.15 15.68 19.96
C HIS A 322 11.36 16.53 19.51
N PHE A 323 12.28 15.90 18.77
CA PHE A 323 13.51 16.53 18.30
C PHE A 323 13.67 16.30 16.80
N PRO A 324 12.81 16.95 15.96
CA PRO A 324 12.90 16.80 14.52
C PRO A 324 14.27 17.27 14.00
N LEU A 325 14.70 16.67 12.90
CA LEU A 325 15.91 17.10 12.20
C LEU A 325 15.74 18.54 11.73
N GLN A 326 16.85 19.29 11.65
CA GLN A 326 16.79 20.71 11.30
C GLN A 326 16.25 20.89 9.88
N TYR A 327 15.20 21.68 9.79
CA TYR A 327 14.66 22.14 8.54
C TYR A 327 15.62 23.18 7.93
N LYS A 328 16.29 22.82 6.84
CA LYS A 328 17.05 23.80 6.06
C LYS A 328 16.04 24.64 5.27
N GLU A 329 15.83 25.87 5.66
CA GLU A 329 15.10 26.81 4.83
C GLU A 329 15.88 26.98 3.52
N SER A 330 15.29 26.57 2.40
CA SER A 330 15.81 26.93 1.08
C SER A 330 15.70 28.44 0.96
N ARG A 331 16.86 29.11 0.92
CA ARG A 331 16.98 30.53 0.59
C ARG A 331 16.53 30.79 -0.84
#